data_3fb3f3edf8056cc14951e02e4ffb3ce6
#
_entry.id   3fb3f3edf8056cc14951e02e4ffb3ce6
#
_cell.length_a   1.000
_cell.length_b   1.000
_cell.length_c   1.000
_cell.angle_alpha   90.00
_cell.angle_beta   90.00
_cell.angle_gamma   90.00
#
_symmetry.space_group_name_H-M   'P 1'
#
loop_
_entity.id
_entity.type
_entity.pdbx_description
1 polymer ?
#
loop_
_entity_poly.entity_id
_entity_poly.type
_entity_poly.pdbx_seq_one_letter_code
_entity_poly.pdbx_strand_id
1 'polypeptide(L)'
;MVAHVICGQNELEKGIALFNQRLEGSVKSSAKPEPITNAISHFQYALKNSATETDAELYLLKSYYFRGKYVHKNKEKQKADFNRGKELGENYIKKYPDSAPFRYWYLVNLG
;
A
#
# COMPACT_ATOMS: atom_id res chain seq x y z
N MET A 1 -19.88 12.04 12.32
CA MET A 1 -19.59 11.66 11.52
C MET A 1 -19.80 10.53 10.54
N VAL A 2 -21.05 10.30 10.16
CA VAL A 2 -21.37 9.34 9.10
C VAL A 2 -20.67 9.72 7.79
N ALA A 3 -20.61 11.02 7.47
CA ALA A 3 -19.94 11.50 6.25
C ALA A 3 -18.46 11.16 6.20
N HIS A 4 -17.73 11.25 7.33
CA HIS A 4 -16.32 10.91 7.38
C HIS A 4 -16.08 9.41 7.15
N VAL A 5 -16.91 8.57 7.78
CA VAL A 5 -16.81 7.13 7.60
C VAL A 5 -17.07 6.76 6.13
N ILE A 6 -18.08 7.38 5.51
CA ILE A 6 -18.41 7.14 4.11
C ILE A 6 -17.26 7.58 3.20
N CYS A 7 -16.65 8.75 3.44
CA CYS A 7 -15.54 9.24 2.65
C CYS A 7 -14.31 8.34 2.77
N GLY A 8 -13.94 7.92 3.99
CA GLY A 8 -12.85 7.00 4.21
C GLY A 8 -13.10 5.65 3.55
N GLN A 9 -14.32 5.14 3.65
CA GLN A 9 -14.70 3.89 3.02
C GLN A 9 -14.62 3.97 1.50
N ASN A 10 -15.08 5.08 0.90
CA ASN A 10 -15.00 5.28 -0.54
C ASN A 10 -13.54 5.33 -1.02
N GLU A 11 -12.67 6.02 -0.28
CA GLU A 11 -11.26 6.09 -0.64
C GLU A 11 -10.59 4.72 -0.51
N LEU A 12 -10.90 3.98 0.54
CA LEU A 12 -10.38 2.61 0.71
C LEU A 12 -10.84 1.72 -0.45
N GLU A 13 -12.12 1.75 -0.78
CA GLU A 13 -12.67 0.94 -1.88
C GLU A 13 -12.06 1.28 -3.23
N LYS A 14 -11.86 2.56 -3.51
CA LYS A 14 -11.19 3.02 -4.73
C LYS A 14 -9.75 2.51 -4.78
N GLY A 15 -9.04 2.61 -3.65
CA GLY A 15 -7.69 2.11 -3.55
C GLY A 15 -7.61 0.60 -3.79
N ILE A 16 -8.52 -0.17 -3.18
CA ILE A 16 -8.56 -1.62 -3.36
C ILE A 16 -8.86 -1.99 -4.80
N ALA A 17 -9.82 -1.30 -5.44
CA ALA A 17 -10.14 -1.54 -6.84
C ALA A 17 -8.92 -1.33 -7.74
N LEU A 18 -8.20 -0.23 -7.53
CA LEU A 18 -6.98 0.07 -8.29
C LEU A 18 -5.86 -0.92 -7.96
N PHE A 19 -5.73 -1.33 -6.70
CA PHE A 19 -4.77 -2.35 -6.30
C PHE A 19 -5.05 -3.67 -7.05
N ASN A 20 -6.31 -4.05 -7.14
CA ASN A 20 -6.69 -5.26 -7.85
C ASN A 20 -6.43 -5.17 -9.35
N GLN A 21 -6.36 -3.95 -9.89
CA GLN A 21 -6.03 -3.69 -11.29
C GLN A 21 -4.53 -3.51 -11.54
N ARG A 22 -3.70 -3.68 -10.54
CA ARG A 22 -2.27 -3.36 -10.63
C ARG A 22 -1.50 -4.11 -11.72
N LEU A 23 -2.01 -5.26 -12.14
CA LEU A 23 -1.38 -6.04 -13.21
C LEU A 23 -1.94 -5.72 -14.60
N GLU A 24 -2.97 -4.87 -14.70
CA GLU A 24 -3.53 -4.51 -15.99
C GLU A 24 -2.50 -3.79 -16.84
N GLY A 25 -2.38 -4.23 -18.09
CA GLY A 25 -1.40 -3.65 -19.01
C GLY A 25 0.03 -4.05 -18.72
N SER A 26 0.27 -4.97 -17.77
CA SER A 26 1.63 -5.42 -17.47
C SER A 26 2.20 -6.24 -18.63
N VAL A 27 3.52 -6.14 -18.81
CA VAL A 27 4.25 -6.89 -19.83
C VAL A 27 5.38 -7.64 -19.13
N LYS A 28 5.33 -8.97 -19.16
CA LYS A 28 6.27 -9.83 -18.45
C LYS A 28 6.26 -9.51 -16.95
N SER A 29 7.40 -9.09 -16.40
CA SER A 29 7.50 -8.74 -14.97
C SER A 29 7.42 -7.23 -14.72
N SER A 30 6.93 -6.46 -15.70
CA SER A 30 6.82 -5.00 -15.58
C SER A 30 5.36 -4.59 -15.55
N ALA A 31 4.97 -3.85 -14.52
CA ALA A 31 3.63 -3.30 -14.38
C ALA A 31 3.62 -1.82 -14.74
N LYS A 32 2.47 -1.35 -15.22
CA LYS A 32 2.29 0.09 -15.45
C LYS A 32 2.20 0.83 -14.12
N PRO A 33 2.73 2.08 -14.05
CA PRO A 33 2.76 2.80 -12.78
C PRO A 33 1.41 3.33 -12.30
N GLU A 34 0.46 3.59 -13.20
CA GLU A 34 -0.76 4.32 -12.87
C GLU A 34 -1.66 3.62 -11.85
N PRO A 35 -2.01 2.34 -12.01
CA PRO A 35 -2.95 1.73 -11.07
C PRO A 35 -2.41 1.73 -9.64
N ILE A 36 -1.18 1.28 -9.43
CA ILE A 36 -0.64 1.16 -8.08
C ILE A 36 -0.35 2.53 -7.46
N THR A 37 0.13 3.49 -8.26
CA THR A 37 0.41 4.84 -7.77
C THR A 37 -0.88 5.53 -7.31
N ASN A 38 -1.95 5.38 -8.09
CA ASN A 38 -3.25 5.93 -7.74
C ASN A 38 -3.85 5.21 -6.53
N ALA A 39 -3.66 3.90 -6.43
CA ALA A 39 -4.08 3.14 -5.25
C ALA A 39 -3.42 3.68 -3.99
N ILE A 40 -2.11 3.92 -4.02
CA ILE A 40 -1.38 4.48 -2.87
C ILE A 40 -1.99 5.81 -2.43
N SER A 41 -2.32 6.69 -3.38
CA SER A 41 -2.94 7.98 -3.05
C SER A 41 -4.27 7.80 -2.31
N HIS A 42 -5.11 6.89 -2.78
CA HIS A 42 -6.39 6.63 -2.12
C HIS A 42 -6.21 6.02 -0.73
N PHE A 43 -5.23 5.11 -0.57
CA PHE A 43 -4.94 4.54 0.75
C PHE A 43 -4.43 5.61 1.72
N GLN A 44 -3.62 6.55 1.25
CA GLN A 44 -3.16 7.66 2.08
C GLN A 44 -4.32 8.52 2.57
N TYR A 45 -5.32 8.77 1.72
CA TYR A 45 -6.53 9.45 2.15
C TYR A 45 -7.32 8.64 3.18
N ALA A 46 -7.42 7.34 2.97
CA ALA A 46 -8.15 6.46 3.89
C ALA A 46 -7.51 6.38 5.28
N LEU A 47 -6.23 6.72 5.43
CA LEU A 47 -5.57 6.80 6.73
C LEU A 47 -6.16 7.86 7.64
N LYS A 48 -6.81 8.87 7.08
CA LYS A 48 -7.37 9.99 7.84
C LYS A 48 -8.65 9.63 8.59
N ASN A 49 -9.20 8.46 8.34
CA ASN A 49 -10.42 8.00 8.97
C ASN A 49 -10.15 6.75 9.80
N SER A 50 -10.49 6.80 11.09
CA SER A 50 -10.18 5.71 12.01
C SER A 50 -10.84 4.37 11.62
N ALA A 51 -11.98 4.42 10.93
CA ALA A 51 -12.69 3.22 10.51
C ALA A 51 -11.97 2.46 9.38
N THR A 52 -11.13 3.15 8.60
CA THR A 52 -10.43 2.56 7.45
C THR A 52 -8.91 2.56 7.60
N GLU A 53 -8.39 3.14 8.68
CA GLU A 53 -6.95 3.33 8.88
C GLU A 53 -6.18 2.03 8.84
N THR A 54 -6.62 1.03 9.59
CA THR A 54 -5.88 -0.24 9.71
C THR A 54 -5.77 -0.95 8.35
N ASP A 55 -6.88 -1.03 7.63
CA ASP A 55 -6.87 -1.67 6.31
C ASP A 55 -6.01 -0.88 5.32
N ALA A 56 -6.09 0.45 5.35
CA ALA A 56 -5.29 1.31 4.49
C ALA A 56 -3.79 1.14 4.79
N GLU A 57 -3.41 1.04 6.06
CA GLU A 57 -2.03 0.79 6.45
C GLU A 57 -1.49 -0.51 5.85
N LEU A 58 -2.27 -1.58 5.96
CA LEU A 58 -1.85 -2.86 5.40
C LEU A 58 -1.71 -2.81 3.88
N TYR A 59 -2.67 -2.20 3.20
CA TYR A 59 -2.61 -2.06 1.75
C TYR A 59 -1.45 -1.18 1.30
N LEU A 60 -1.05 -0.19 2.11
CA LEU A 60 0.13 0.62 1.80
C LEU A 60 1.41 -0.21 1.80
N LEU A 61 1.57 -1.11 2.78
CA LEU A 61 2.74 -2.00 2.79
C LEU A 61 2.78 -2.86 1.54
N LYS A 62 1.64 -3.44 1.16
CA LYS A 62 1.53 -4.25 -0.06
C LYS A 62 1.84 -3.42 -1.31
N SER A 63 1.35 -2.20 -1.35
CA SER A 63 1.45 -1.32 -2.53
C SER A 63 2.87 -0.82 -2.75
N TYR A 64 3.57 -0.42 -1.69
CA TYR A 64 4.95 0.02 -1.82
C TYR A 64 5.85 -1.13 -2.28
N TYR A 65 5.65 -2.33 -1.74
CA TYR A 65 6.39 -3.49 -2.20
C TYR A 65 6.14 -3.76 -3.68
N PHE A 66 4.87 -3.77 -4.09
CA PHE A 66 4.52 -4.04 -5.48
C PHE A 66 5.14 -3.02 -6.43
N ARG A 67 5.02 -1.73 -6.11
CA ARG A 67 5.55 -0.68 -6.98
C ARG A 67 7.07 -0.77 -7.08
N GLY A 68 7.74 -0.99 -5.96
CA GLY A 68 9.20 -1.14 -5.96
C GLY A 68 9.66 -2.33 -6.78
N LYS A 69 8.95 -3.44 -6.70
CA LYS A 69 9.37 -4.67 -7.37
C LYS A 69 8.98 -4.73 -8.85
N TYR A 70 7.78 -4.26 -9.19
CA TYR A 70 7.22 -4.51 -10.52
C TYR A 70 7.09 -3.28 -11.41
N VAL A 71 7.09 -2.07 -10.85
CA VAL A 71 6.95 -0.84 -11.62
C VAL A 71 8.30 -0.18 -11.87
N HIS A 72 9.07 0.04 -10.82
CA HIS A 72 10.33 0.75 -10.94
C HIS A 72 11.45 -0.17 -11.42
N LYS A 73 12.16 0.27 -12.46
CA LYS A 73 13.37 -0.41 -12.95
C LYS A 73 14.62 0.28 -12.42
N ASN A 74 14.51 1.53 -12.02
CA ASN A 74 15.59 2.30 -11.42
C ASN A 74 15.80 1.85 -9.98
N LYS A 75 17.05 1.46 -9.65
CA LYS A 75 17.38 0.93 -8.32
C LYS A 75 17.09 1.91 -7.18
N GLU A 76 17.32 3.20 -7.42
CA GLU A 76 17.06 4.22 -6.40
C GLU A 76 15.57 4.32 -6.08
N LYS A 77 14.72 4.28 -7.11
CA LYS A 77 13.27 4.31 -6.92
C LYS A 77 12.76 3.04 -6.26
N GLN A 78 13.33 1.88 -6.62
CA GLN A 78 13.00 0.62 -5.95
C GLN A 78 13.34 0.69 -4.47
N LYS A 79 14.55 1.16 -4.15
CA LYS A 79 14.98 1.32 -2.76
C LYS A 79 14.09 2.29 -2.00
N ALA A 80 13.69 3.38 -2.64
CA ALA A 80 12.80 4.37 -2.00
C ALA A 80 11.49 3.73 -1.58
N ASP A 81 10.88 2.93 -2.46
CA ASP A 81 9.62 2.25 -2.14
C ASP A 81 9.80 1.18 -1.06
N PHE A 82 10.86 0.36 -1.16
CA PHE A 82 11.13 -0.66 -0.15
C PHE A 82 11.45 -0.04 1.21
N ASN A 83 12.22 1.05 1.23
CA ASN A 83 12.52 1.77 2.47
C ASN A 83 11.28 2.38 3.08
N ARG A 84 10.39 2.91 2.25
CA ARG A 84 9.12 3.46 2.74
C ARG A 84 8.26 2.36 3.37
N GLY A 85 8.17 1.22 2.70
CA GLY A 85 7.45 0.05 3.24
C GLY A 85 8.08 -0.45 4.52
N LYS A 86 9.41 -0.46 4.62
CA LYS A 86 10.13 -0.86 5.82
C LYS A 86 9.83 0.08 6.98
N GLU A 87 9.94 1.39 6.76
CA GLU A 87 9.67 2.39 7.81
C GLU A 87 8.24 2.28 8.34
N LEU A 88 7.28 2.21 7.43
CA LEU A 88 5.88 2.04 7.81
C LEU A 88 5.66 0.72 8.54
N GLY A 89 6.27 -0.34 8.03
CA GLY A 89 6.15 -1.66 8.64
C GLY A 89 6.69 -1.70 10.07
N GLU A 90 7.83 -1.06 10.33
CA GLU A 90 8.39 -0.95 11.68
C GLU A 90 7.39 -0.29 12.63
N ASN A 91 6.74 0.78 12.18
CA ASN A 91 5.74 1.46 12.98
C ASN A 91 4.50 0.60 13.20
N TYR A 92 4.07 -0.10 12.17
CA TYR A 92 2.83 -0.89 12.23
C TYR A 92 2.99 -2.15 13.09
N ILE A 93 4.15 -2.81 13.09
CA ILE A 93 4.35 -3.97 13.97
C ILE A 93 4.39 -3.56 15.45
N LYS A 94 4.78 -2.33 15.74
CA LYS A 94 4.68 -1.79 17.12
C LYS A 94 3.24 -1.47 17.48
N LYS A 95 2.49 -0.94 16.52
CA LYS A 95 1.08 -0.59 16.71
C LYS A 95 0.17 -1.82 16.80
N TYR A 96 0.51 -2.87 16.03
CA TYR A 96 -0.28 -4.10 15.92
C TYR A 96 0.61 -5.32 16.19
N PRO A 97 1.11 -5.51 17.42
CA PRO A 97 2.13 -6.52 17.69
C PRO A 97 1.67 -7.96 17.46
N ASP A 98 0.37 -8.21 17.54
CA ASP A 98 -0.18 -9.56 17.35
C ASP A 98 -0.67 -9.83 15.92
N SER A 99 -0.49 -8.88 15.02
CA SER A 99 -0.99 -9.02 13.64
C SER A 99 0.01 -9.76 12.75
N ALA A 100 -0.35 -10.98 12.35
CA ALA A 100 0.45 -11.74 11.39
C ALA A 100 0.55 -11.03 10.02
N PRO A 101 -0.52 -10.46 9.45
CA PRO A 101 -0.41 -9.76 8.18
C PRO A 101 0.60 -8.61 8.18
N PHE A 102 0.63 -7.79 9.24
CA PHE A 102 1.60 -6.69 9.31
C PHE A 102 3.03 -7.21 9.41
N ARG A 103 3.28 -8.25 10.20
CA ARG A 103 4.60 -8.87 10.28
C ARG A 103 5.05 -9.43 8.94
N TYR A 104 4.15 -10.13 8.26
CA TYR A 104 4.44 -10.71 6.96
C TYR A 104 4.88 -9.63 5.95
N TRP A 105 4.10 -8.58 5.82
CA TRP A 105 4.37 -7.54 4.83
C TRP A 105 5.54 -6.65 5.21
N TYR A 106 5.81 -6.51 6.50
CA TYR A 106 7.05 -5.88 6.95
C TYR A 106 8.26 -6.68 6.47
N LEU A 107 8.26 -7.99 6.70
CA LEU A 107 9.35 -8.87 6.28
C LEU A 107 9.52 -8.86 4.76
N VAL A 108 8.43 -8.85 4.02
CA VAL A 108 8.45 -8.77 2.55
C VAL A 108 9.16 -7.50 2.10
N ASN A 109 8.90 -6.36 2.75
CA ASN A 109 9.54 -5.09 2.41
C ASN A 109 11.02 -5.03 2.79
N LEU A 110 11.47 -5.86 3.70
CA LEU A 110 12.89 -5.95 4.02
C LEU A 110 13.70 -6.58 2.89
N GLY A 111 13.05 -7.25 1.97
CA GLY A 111 13.70 -7.89 0.85
C GLY A 111 14.03 -9.30 1.12
#